data_8e7e258865af5bb685a39e85511cbcba
#
_entry.id   8e7e258865af5bb685a39e85511cbcba
#
_cell.length_a   1.000
_cell.length_b   1.000
_cell.length_c   1.000
_cell.angle_alpha   90.00
_cell.angle_beta   90.00
_cell.angle_gamma   90.00
#
_symmetry.space_group_name_H-M   'P 1'
#
loop_
_entity.id
_entity.type
_entity.pdbx_description
1 polymer ?
#
loop_
_entity_poly.entity_id
_entity_poly.type
_entity_poly.pdbx_seq_one_letter_code
_entity_poly.pdbx_strand_id
1 'polypeptide(L)'
;RQRQMCIRDSSQIITPIMTTIVNNQAQTLGDIYELQKALTATMLGGGNLQSIVQTLFDRFGNSVAIYNDFFSSFVLACSEQRRESISRRMENLVRSGSSSKETVSLMSSREVDNIDGLICNKIIIPIYSDKKKYGSIYIWEDNREITGVDLAVLEASTSLIALDMIKKISMYEMENNHKATFLDDLLVHDEERQRKSLANAEYFDFDVDAEHRVAVIRVLSGSSTIGNSSLYKTNNSIVNILRRISRDSSIKVLFVNKCDSIVLVFESPLREDEEYRRLLQAFIDTALSSLEAEGILAMASIGIGRSYADATSLWKSFNEARRAAACWNIDNSRVHYFEKLGVYRFLSYENLRPELIIFYNETLKVLVDYDHDRDSELVHTLSLYFKCGGNLKRLAEEMGVHYNTVAYRIQRIKELAHVSFDNADQMLNLQIALKIYEVNFHR
;
A
#
# COMPACT_ATOMS: atom_id res chain seq x y z
N ARG A 1 -68.92 29.48 -22.99
CA ARG A 1 -68.61 28.45 -23.99
C ARG A 1 -67.11 28.40 -24.34
N GLN A 2 -66.44 29.48 -24.62
CA GLN A 2 -65.00 29.44 -24.94
C GLN A 2 -64.12 28.89 -23.80
N ARG A 3 -64.36 29.22 -22.51
CA ARG A 3 -63.62 28.66 -21.37
C ARG A 3 -63.80 27.17 -21.18
N GLN A 4 -65.01 26.62 -21.48
CA GLN A 4 -65.23 25.18 -21.40
C GLN A 4 -64.60 24.40 -22.57
N MET A 5 -64.46 25.01 -23.75
CA MET A 5 -63.77 24.44 -24.88
C MET A 5 -62.27 24.34 -24.65
N CYS A 6 -61.58 25.38 -24.11
CA CYS A 6 -60.17 25.33 -23.73
C CYS A 6 -59.85 24.31 -22.64
N ILE A 7 -60.76 24.07 -21.68
CA ILE A 7 -60.56 23.08 -20.62
C ILE A 7 -60.70 21.63 -21.21
N ARG A 8 -61.61 21.43 -22.16
CA ARG A 8 -61.76 20.16 -22.85
C ARG A 8 -60.58 19.79 -23.74
N ASP A 9 -60.05 20.75 -24.48
CA ASP A 9 -58.84 20.55 -25.30
C ASP A 9 -57.59 20.31 -24.43
N SER A 10 -57.45 21.00 -23.34
CA SER A 10 -56.34 20.76 -22.39
C SER A 10 -56.39 19.37 -21.76
N SER A 11 -57.61 18.89 -21.39
CA SER A 11 -57.75 17.54 -20.81
C SER A 11 -57.50 16.43 -21.84
N GLN A 12 -57.80 16.63 -23.11
CA GLN A 12 -57.53 15.68 -24.17
C GLN A 12 -56.05 15.50 -24.47
N ILE A 13 -55.21 16.53 -24.19
CA ILE A 13 -53.76 16.48 -24.34
C ILE A 13 -53.07 16.00 -23.05
N ILE A 14 -53.49 16.55 -21.90
CA ILE A 14 -52.87 16.26 -20.60
C ILE A 14 -53.06 14.80 -20.17
N THR A 15 -54.26 14.26 -20.34
CA THR A 15 -54.60 12.86 -19.92
C THR A 15 -53.73 11.83 -20.60
N PRO A 16 -53.55 11.81 -21.94
CA PRO A 16 -52.65 10.84 -22.60
C PRO A 16 -51.18 11.00 -22.16
N ILE A 17 -50.71 12.27 -22.00
CA ILE A 17 -49.34 12.53 -21.56
C ILE A 17 -49.12 11.99 -20.14
N MET A 18 -50.05 12.29 -19.21
CA MET A 18 -49.97 11.79 -17.84
C MET A 18 -50.06 10.27 -17.77
N THR A 19 -50.93 9.66 -18.58
CA THR A 19 -51.04 8.17 -18.67
C THR A 19 -49.70 7.58 -19.17
N THR A 20 -49.11 8.17 -20.18
CA THR A 20 -47.80 7.70 -20.71
C THR A 20 -46.68 7.85 -19.67
N ILE A 21 -46.64 8.97 -18.94
CA ILE A 21 -45.65 9.19 -17.85
C ILE A 21 -45.85 8.15 -16.74
N VAL A 22 -47.10 7.93 -16.28
CA VAL A 22 -47.40 6.96 -15.23
C VAL A 22 -47.05 5.52 -15.68
N ASN A 23 -47.39 5.15 -16.91
CA ASN A 23 -47.06 3.84 -17.46
C ASN A 23 -45.53 3.65 -17.57
N ASN A 24 -44.79 4.65 -18.05
CA ASN A 24 -43.32 4.59 -18.11
C ASN A 24 -42.68 4.46 -16.72
N GLN A 25 -43.19 5.20 -15.72
CA GLN A 25 -42.74 5.09 -14.34
C GLN A 25 -43.05 3.71 -13.76
N ALA A 26 -44.24 3.18 -13.99
CA ALA A 26 -44.62 1.86 -13.54
C ALA A 26 -43.73 0.76 -14.17
N GLN A 27 -43.43 0.89 -15.45
CA GLN A 27 -42.51 -0.03 -16.15
C GLN A 27 -41.11 0.06 -15.57
N THR A 28 -40.55 1.27 -15.37
CA THR A 28 -39.23 1.46 -14.76
C THR A 28 -39.15 0.83 -13.37
N LEU A 29 -40.18 1.03 -12.54
CA LEU A 29 -40.24 0.42 -11.21
C LEU A 29 -40.31 -1.14 -11.30
N GLY A 30 -41.04 -1.67 -12.27
CA GLY A 30 -41.09 -3.13 -12.55
C GLY A 30 -39.70 -3.66 -12.94
N ASP A 31 -39.01 -2.98 -13.83
CA ASP A 31 -37.63 -3.35 -14.25
C ASP A 31 -36.63 -3.30 -13.11
N ILE A 32 -36.68 -2.26 -12.25
CA ILE A 32 -35.88 -2.15 -11.03
C ILE A 32 -36.13 -3.34 -10.11
N TYR A 33 -37.42 -3.65 -9.86
CA TYR A 33 -37.79 -4.73 -8.97
C TYR A 33 -37.29 -6.10 -9.48
N GLU A 34 -37.46 -6.41 -10.78
CA GLU A 34 -37.01 -7.67 -11.36
C GLU A 34 -35.48 -7.82 -11.30
N LEU A 35 -34.71 -6.74 -11.59
CA LEU A 35 -33.26 -6.79 -11.46
C LEU A 35 -32.81 -6.94 -9.99
N GLN A 36 -33.42 -6.20 -9.06
CA GLN A 36 -33.11 -6.34 -7.63
C GLN A 36 -33.42 -7.74 -7.12
N LYS A 37 -34.53 -8.34 -7.56
CA LYS A 37 -34.88 -9.72 -7.23
C LYS A 37 -33.85 -10.71 -7.76
N ALA A 38 -33.43 -10.56 -9.02
CA ALA A 38 -32.42 -11.43 -9.63
C ALA A 38 -31.06 -11.30 -8.89
N LEU A 39 -30.60 -10.09 -8.60
CA LEU A 39 -29.37 -9.84 -7.85
C LEU A 39 -29.45 -10.39 -6.42
N THR A 40 -30.58 -10.20 -5.75
CA THR A 40 -30.80 -10.73 -4.39
C THR A 40 -30.81 -12.27 -4.41
N ALA A 41 -31.42 -12.89 -5.38
CA ALA A 41 -31.40 -14.35 -5.53
C ALA A 41 -29.98 -14.87 -5.77
N THR A 42 -29.22 -14.19 -6.61
CA THR A 42 -27.79 -14.49 -6.83
C THR A 42 -26.97 -14.39 -5.54
N MET A 43 -27.16 -13.34 -4.76
CA MET A 43 -26.45 -13.13 -3.49
C MET A 43 -26.82 -14.13 -2.41
N LEU A 44 -28.11 -14.45 -2.27
CA LEU A 44 -28.61 -15.44 -1.30
C LEU A 44 -28.23 -16.89 -1.70
N GLY A 45 -28.09 -17.16 -2.99
CA GLY A 45 -27.58 -18.43 -3.51
C GLY A 45 -26.07 -18.63 -3.35
N GLY A 46 -25.37 -17.73 -2.64
CA GLY A 46 -23.91 -17.81 -2.46
C GLY A 46 -23.12 -17.29 -3.67
N GLY A 47 -23.77 -16.62 -4.61
CA GLY A 47 -23.10 -15.97 -5.75
C GLY A 47 -22.14 -14.88 -5.29
N ASN A 48 -21.10 -14.67 -6.09
CA ASN A 48 -20.06 -13.67 -5.85
C ASN A 48 -20.21 -12.47 -6.81
N LEU A 49 -19.29 -11.51 -6.70
CA LEU A 49 -19.29 -10.32 -7.57
C LEU A 49 -19.24 -10.70 -9.07
N GLN A 50 -18.59 -11.81 -9.42
CA GLN A 50 -18.54 -12.32 -10.80
C GLN A 50 -19.95 -12.75 -11.29
N SER A 51 -20.73 -13.39 -10.42
CA SER A 51 -22.12 -13.78 -10.74
C SER A 51 -23.01 -12.55 -10.91
N ILE A 52 -22.79 -11.50 -10.12
CA ILE A 52 -23.49 -10.22 -10.24
C ILE A 52 -23.18 -9.56 -11.60
N VAL A 53 -21.91 -9.47 -11.96
CA VAL A 53 -21.48 -8.90 -13.25
C VAL A 53 -22.05 -9.68 -14.42
N GLN A 54 -22.10 -11.03 -14.32
CA GLN A 54 -22.70 -11.87 -15.33
C GLN A 54 -24.22 -11.60 -15.46
N THR A 55 -24.92 -11.45 -14.36
CA THR A 55 -26.36 -11.10 -14.37
C THR A 55 -26.61 -9.76 -15.05
N LEU A 56 -25.74 -8.77 -14.82
CA LEU A 56 -25.82 -7.47 -15.49
C LEU A 56 -25.51 -7.59 -16.99
N PHE A 57 -24.49 -8.35 -17.37
CA PHE A 57 -24.17 -8.62 -18.77
C PHE A 57 -25.33 -9.30 -19.51
N ASP A 58 -25.92 -10.35 -18.91
CA ASP A 58 -27.04 -11.10 -19.51
C ASP A 58 -28.29 -10.21 -19.66
N ARG A 59 -28.51 -9.28 -18.74
CA ARG A 59 -29.66 -8.36 -18.77
C ARG A 59 -29.50 -7.24 -19.80
N PHE A 60 -28.32 -6.64 -19.87
CA PHE A 60 -28.07 -5.43 -20.70
C PHE A 60 -27.43 -5.76 -22.06
N GLY A 61 -26.78 -6.92 -22.18
CA GLY A 61 -26.10 -7.36 -23.40
C GLY A 61 -24.84 -6.58 -23.72
N ASN A 62 -24.39 -5.70 -22.85
CA ASN A 62 -23.22 -4.84 -22.98
C ASN A 62 -22.10 -5.31 -22.05
N SER A 63 -20.86 -5.08 -22.41
CA SER A 63 -19.71 -5.40 -21.54
C SER A 63 -19.77 -4.61 -20.24
N VAL A 64 -19.67 -5.32 -19.11
CA VAL A 64 -19.79 -4.78 -17.75
C VAL A 64 -18.58 -5.18 -16.93
N ALA A 65 -17.98 -4.21 -16.22
CA ALA A 65 -17.00 -4.48 -15.19
C ALA A 65 -17.39 -3.80 -13.87
N ILE A 66 -17.06 -4.43 -12.75
CA ILE A 66 -17.19 -3.83 -11.42
C ILE A 66 -15.80 -3.76 -10.83
N TYR A 67 -15.38 -2.54 -10.51
CA TYR A 67 -14.13 -2.26 -9.82
C TYR A 67 -14.39 -2.09 -8.33
N ASN A 68 -13.55 -2.72 -7.50
CA ASN A 68 -13.59 -2.61 -6.06
C ASN A 68 -12.39 -1.76 -5.59
N ASP A 69 -12.67 -0.59 -5.02
CA ASP A 69 -11.65 0.36 -4.58
C ASP A 69 -10.80 -0.18 -3.42
N PHE A 70 -11.39 -1.01 -2.54
CA PHE A 70 -10.69 -1.56 -1.37
C PHE A 70 -9.66 -2.61 -1.75
N PHE A 71 -10.05 -3.57 -2.61
CA PHE A 71 -9.16 -4.64 -3.03
C PHE A 71 -8.32 -4.28 -4.26
N SER A 72 -8.51 -3.09 -4.85
CA SER A 72 -7.87 -2.66 -6.11
C SER A 72 -7.98 -3.76 -7.18
N SER A 73 -9.18 -4.31 -7.34
CA SER A 73 -9.45 -5.44 -8.20
C SER A 73 -10.76 -5.24 -8.95
N PHE A 74 -10.91 -5.93 -10.07
CA PHE A 74 -12.13 -5.88 -10.85
C PHE A 74 -12.63 -7.28 -11.21
N VAL A 75 -13.91 -7.35 -11.54
CA VAL A 75 -14.56 -8.48 -12.19
C VAL A 75 -15.18 -8.01 -13.49
N LEU A 76 -15.17 -8.86 -14.52
CA LEU A 76 -15.59 -8.52 -15.87
C LEU A 76 -16.48 -9.59 -16.45
N ALA A 77 -17.58 -9.18 -17.11
CA ALA A 77 -18.35 -10.00 -18.04
C ALA A 77 -18.46 -9.27 -19.37
N CYS A 78 -18.05 -9.92 -20.43
CA CYS A 78 -18.05 -9.39 -21.79
C CYS A 78 -17.99 -10.53 -22.81
N SER A 79 -18.17 -10.21 -24.10
CA SER A 79 -17.92 -11.16 -25.18
C SER A 79 -16.44 -11.55 -25.24
N GLU A 80 -16.15 -12.80 -25.65
CA GLU A 80 -14.76 -13.30 -25.78
C GLU A 80 -13.88 -12.40 -26.67
N GLN A 81 -14.45 -11.84 -27.72
CA GLN A 81 -13.74 -10.99 -28.68
C GLN A 81 -13.18 -9.70 -28.05
N ARG A 82 -13.79 -9.21 -26.94
CA ARG A 82 -13.44 -7.93 -26.30
C ARG A 82 -12.74 -8.09 -24.97
N ARG A 83 -12.66 -9.34 -24.49
CA ARG A 83 -12.16 -9.65 -23.16
C ARG A 83 -10.75 -9.11 -22.91
N GLU A 84 -9.83 -9.34 -23.85
CA GLU A 84 -8.43 -8.92 -23.71
C GLU A 84 -8.29 -7.41 -23.63
N SER A 85 -8.96 -6.67 -24.51
CA SER A 85 -8.90 -5.22 -24.56
C SER A 85 -9.48 -4.55 -23.33
N ILE A 86 -10.64 -5.02 -22.86
CA ILE A 86 -11.28 -4.47 -21.67
C ILE A 86 -10.47 -4.84 -20.40
N SER A 87 -9.97 -6.08 -20.30
CA SER A 87 -9.11 -6.51 -19.19
C SER A 87 -7.87 -5.63 -19.09
N ARG A 88 -7.16 -5.39 -20.21
CA ARG A 88 -5.97 -4.52 -20.25
C ARG A 88 -6.27 -3.09 -19.78
N ARG A 89 -7.44 -2.54 -20.12
CA ARG A 89 -7.89 -1.23 -19.65
C ARG A 89 -8.15 -1.20 -18.17
N MET A 90 -8.87 -2.21 -17.68
CA MET A 90 -9.14 -2.33 -16.25
C MET A 90 -7.87 -2.57 -15.44
N GLU A 91 -6.89 -3.34 -15.95
CA GLU A 91 -5.58 -3.49 -15.36
C GLU A 91 -4.80 -2.17 -15.30
N ASN A 92 -4.86 -1.36 -16.36
CA ASN A 92 -4.24 -0.03 -16.37
C ASN A 92 -4.91 0.88 -15.32
N LEU A 93 -6.22 0.79 -15.13
CA LEU A 93 -6.95 1.52 -14.11
C LEU A 93 -6.53 1.07 -12.69
N VAL A 94 -6.32 -0.23 -12.48
CA VAL A 94 -5.75 -0.79 -11.25
C VAL A 94 -4.35 -0.23 -10.99
N ARG A 95 -3.48 -0.19 -12.02
CA ARG A 95 -2.09 0.29 -11.90
C ARG A 95 -1.99 1.80 -11.68
N SER A 96 -2.85 2.59 -12.33
CA SER A 96 -2.85 4.06 -12.15
C SER A 96 -3.35 4.50 -10.78
N GLY A 97 -3.88 3.58 -9.99
CA GLY A 97 -4.63 3.86 -8.77
C GLY A 97 -5.83 4.77 -9.12
N SER A 98 -6.97 4.62 -8.57
CA SER A 98 -8.13 5.51 -8.85
C SER A 98 -7.93 6.95 -8.34
N SER A 99 -6.68 7.43 -8.35
CA SER A 99 -6.19 8.76 -8.00
C SER A 99 -6.17 9.72 -9.18
N SER A 100 -6.76 9.36 -10.32
CA SER A 100 -7.16 10.42 -11.23
C SER A 100 -8.11 11.34 -10.48
N LYS A 101 -7.83 12.63 -10.52
CA LYS A 101 -8.61 13.77 -9.99
C LYS A 101 -10.04 13.80 -10.58
N GLU A 102 -10.71 12.67 -10.59
CA GLU A 102 -12.13 12.61 -10.84
C GLU A 102 -12.76 13.28 -9.62
N THR A 103 -13.18 14.50 -9.82
CA THR A 103 -14.15 15.19 -8.98
C THR A 103 -15.13 14.15 -8.48
N VAL A 104 -15.33 14.05 -7.17
CA VAL A 104 -16.24 13.11 -6.52
C VAL A 104 -17.66 13.40 -7.09
N SER A 105 -17.92 12.89 -8.30
CA SER A 105 -19.24 12.94 -8.90
C SER A 105 -20.06 11.84 -8.22
N LEU A 106 -21.04 12.24 -7.46
CA LEU A 106 -22.06 11.34 -6.90
C LEU A 106 -22.97 10.78 -7.99
N MET A 107 -22.86 11.30 -9.21
CA MET A 107 -23.71 10.93 -10.36
C MET A 107 -22.92 10.08 -11.37
N SER A 108 -23.63 9.29 -12.12
CA SER A 108 -23.10 8.57 -13.27
C SER A 108 -22.51 9.52 -14.30
N SER A 109 -21.40 9.11 -14.93
CA SER A 109 -20.76 9.85 -16.02
C SER A 109 -20.72 9.01 -17.29
N ARG A 110 -20.75 9.68 -18.44
CA ARG A 110 -20.63 9.04 -19.75
C ARG A 110 -19.40 9.62 -20.46
N GLU A 111 -18.49 8.75 -20.86
CA GLU A 111 -17.24 9.10 -21.53
C GLU A 111 -17.12 8.31 -22.83
N VAL A 112 -16.45 8.89 -23.84
CA VAL A 112 -16.15 8.17 -25.07
C VAL A 112 -14.90 7.32 -24.87
N ASP A 113 -14.99 6.05 -25.24
CA ASP A 113 -13.89 5.09 -25.19
C ASP A 113 -13.71 4.40 -26.55
N ASN A 114 -12.53 3.82 -26.80
CA ASN A 114 -12.23 3.10 -28.04
C ASN A 114 -11.73 1.70 -27.70
N ILE A 115 -12.54 0.69 -27.98
CA ILE A 115 -12.20 -0.72 -27.77
C ILE A 115 -11.94 -1.36 -29.14
N ASP A 116 -10.68 -1.71 -29.42
CA ASP A 116 -10.24 -2.37 -30.68
C ASP A 116 -10.73 -1.67 -31.94
N GLY A 117 -10.71 -0.33 -31.95
CA GLY A 117 -11.19 0.47 -33.08
C GLY A 117 -12.70 0.76 -33.06
N LEU A 118 -13.46 0.16 -32.13
CA LEU A 118 -14.86 0.52 -31.90
C LEU A 118 -14.93 1.70 -30.95
N ILE A 119 -15.40 2.83 -31.45
CA ILE A 119 -15.70 4.02 -30.61
C ILE A 119 -17.09 3.78 -30.00
N CYS A 120 -17.13 3.67 -28.69
CA CYS A 120 -18.38 3.50 -27.91
C CYS A 120 -18.36 4.39 -26.67
N ASN A 121 -19.53 4.63 -26.09
CA ASN A 121 -19.58 5.31 -24.82
C ASN A 121 -19.29 4.32 -23.68
N LYS A 122 -18.57 4.78 -22.70
CA LYS A 122 -18.32 4.12 -21.42
C LYS A 122 -19.10 4.87 -20.33
N ILE A 123 -20.00 4.17 -19.65
CA ILE A 123 -20.76 4.71 -18.52
C ILE A 123 -20.08 4.27 -17.23
N ILE A 124 -19.86 5.20 -16.33
CA ILE A 124 -19.26 4.96 -15.02
C ILE A 124 -20.31 5.28 -13.97
N ILE A 125 -20.69 4.29 -13.18
CA ILE A 125 -21.67 4.42 -12.10
C ILE A 125 -20.97 4.16 -10.78
N PRO A 126 -20.80 5.17 -9.93
CA PRO A 126 -20.12 5.00 -8.64
C PRO A 126 -21.01 4.20 -7.67
N ILE A 127 -20.38 3.32 -6.89
CA ILE A 127 -21.04 2.49 -5.88
C ILE A 127 -20.79 3.12 -4.52
N TYR A 128 -21.85 3.70 -3.92
CA TYR A 128 -21.79 4.35 -2.62
C TYR A 128 -22.62 3.60 -1.58
N SER A 129 -22.17 3.68 -0.34
CA SER A 129 -22.98 3.42 0.84
C SER A 129 -22.57 4.40 1.93
N ASP A 130 -23.52 5.07 2.56
CA ASP A 130 -23.31 6.02 3.64
C ASP A 130 -22.21 7.06 3.34
N LYS A 131 -22.29 7.70 2.17
CA LYS A 131 -21.33 8.71 1.65
C LYS A 131 -19.91 8.18 1.35
N LYS A 132 -19.63 6.91 1.54
CA LYS A 132 -18.34 6.29 1.21
C LYS A 132 -18.44 5.57 -0.13
N LYS A 133 -17.48 5.83 -1.02
CA LYS A 133 -17.35 5.10 -2.28
C LYS A 133 -16.65 3.76 -2.02
N TYR A 134 -17.22 2.68 -2.54
CA TYR A 134 -16.69 1.32 -2.45
C TYR A 134 -16.13 0.81 -3.78
N GLY A 135 -16.54 1.45 -4.88
CA GLY A 135 -16.12 1.07 -6.20
C GLY A 135 -16.91 1.76 -7.30
N SER A 136 -16.84 1.23 -8.49
CA SER A 136 -17.59 1.71 -9.65
C SER A 136 -18.00 0.58 -10.58
N ILE A 137 -19.17 0.73 -11.21
CA ILE A 137 -19.62 -0.10 -12.33
C ILE A 137 -19.17 0.62 -13.60
N TYR A 138 -18.54 -0.11 -14.51
CA TYR A 138 -18.18 0.34 -15.85
C TYR A 138 -19.00 -0.44 -16.85
N ILE A 139 -19.70 0.25 -17.75
CA ILE A 139 -20.48 -0.35 -18.82
C ILE A 139 -20.07 0.29 -20.14
N TRP A 140 -19.72 -0.52 -21.12
CA TRP A 140 -19.42 -0.05 -22.47
C TRP A 140 -20.65 -0.29 -23.36
N GLU A 141 -21.09 0.75 -24.07
CA GLU A 141 -22.18 0.66 -25.04
C GLU A 141 -21.68 0.00 -26.34
N ASP A 142 -21.21 -1.22 -26.20
CA ASP A 142 -20.54 -1.98 -27.24
C ASP A 142 -21.46 -2.88 -28.06
N ASN A 143 -22.70 -3.05 -27.61
CA ASN A 143 -23.74 -3.82 -28.30
C ASN A 143 -25.00 -2.98 -28.53
N ARG A 144 -25.48 -2.29 -27.50
CA ARG A 144 -26.64 -1.39 -27.58
C ARG A 144 -26.45 -0.13 -26.73
N GLU A 145 -27.20 0.92 -27.05
CA GLU A 145 -27.24 2.12 -26.21
C GLU A 145 -27.97 1.84 -24.89
N ILE A 146 -27.47 2.37 -23.79
CA ILE A 146 -28.08 2.34 -22.46
C ILE A 146 -29.07 3.50 -22.35
N THR A 147 -30.32 3.16 -22.21
CA THR A 147 -31.42 4.15 -22.07
C THR A 147 -31.43 4.78 -20.67
N GLY A 148 -32.17 5.88 -20.53
CA GLY A 148 -32.37 6.49 -19.19
C GLY A 148 -33.04 5.56 -18.19
N VAL A 149 -33.91 4.64 -18.66
CA VAL A 149 -34.54 3.59 -17.83
C VAL A 149 -33.47 2.57 -17.37
N ASP A 150 -32.63 2.10 -18.29
CA ASP A 150 -31.55 1.17 -17.96
C ASP A 150 -30.59 1.78 -16.91
N LEU A 151 -30.27 3.07 -17.07
CA LEU A 151 -29.43 3.78 -16.13
C LEU A 151 -30.06 3.85 -14.74
N ALA A 152 -31.34 4.20 -14.64
CA ALA A 152 -32.07 4.21 -13.37
C ALA A 152 -32.10 2.84 -12.69
N VAL A 153 -32.26 1.76 -13.47
CA VAL A 153 -32.24 0.39 -12.99
C VAL A 153 -30.84 0.01 -12.46
N LEU A 154 -29.79 0.41 -13.16
CA LEU A 154 -28.39 0.18 -12.76
C LEU A 154 -28.05 0.95 -11.48
N GLU A 155 -28.40 2.24 -11.41
CA GLU A 155 -28.19 3.07 -10.22
C GLU A 155 -28.91 2.51 -9.00
N ALA A 156 -30.15 2.04 -9.16
CA ALA A 156 -30.90 1.39 -8.07
C ALA A 156 -30.23 0.08 -7.58
N SER A 157 -29.48 -0.59 -8.44
CA SER A 157 -28.78 -1.85 -8.12
C SER A 157 -27.49 -1.62 -7.33
N THR A 158 -26.91 -0.42 -7.37
CA THR A 158 -25.63 -0.12 -6.71
C THR A 158 -25.66 -0.38 -5.21
N SER A 159 -26.81 -0.17 -4.55
CA SER A 159 -26.97 -0.41 -3.12
C SER A 159 -26.79 -1.90 -2.75
N LEU A 160 -27.30 -2.82 -3.56
CA LEU A 160 -27.11 -4.26 -3.34
C LEU A 160 -25.66 -4.68 -3.58
N ILE A 161 -25.03 -4.13 -4.63
CA ILE A 161 -23.63 -4.39 -4.94
C ILE A 161 -22.74 -3.84 -3.83
N ALA A 162 -23.03 -2.63 -3.30
CA ALA A 162 -22.35 -2.06 -2.16
C ALA A 162 -22.44 -2.97 -0.93
N LEU A 163 -23.60 -3.56 -0.66
CA LEU A 163 -23.80 -4.48 0.45
C LEU A 163 -22.91 -5.74 0.34
N ASP A 164 -22.79 -6.35 -0.86
CA ASP A 164 -21.88 -7.48 -1.07
C ASP A 164 -20.40 -7.06 -0.87
N MET A 165 -20.02 -5.89 -1.38
CA MET A 165 -18.68 -5.36 -1.17
C MET A 165 -18.38 -5.11 0.30
N ILE A 166 -19.29 -4.49 1.05
CA ILE A 166 -19.16 -4.23 2.49
C ILE A 166 -19.02 -5.54 3.25
N LYS A 167 -19.87 -6.54 2.95
CA LYS A 167 -19.78 -7.86 3.57
C LYS A 167 -18.39 -8.48 3.37
N LYS A 168 -17.87 -8.47 2.15
CA LYS A 168 -16.53 -9.02 1.85
C LYS A 168 -15.41 -8.26 2.54
N ILE A 169 -15.50 -6.93 2.58
CA ILE A 169 -14.53 -6.08 3.30
C ILE A 169 -14.56 -6.41 4.79
N SER A 170 -15.76 -6.49 5.40
CA SER A 170 -15.89 -6.80 6.83
C SER A 170 -15.37 -8.20 7.18
N MET A 171 -15.62 -9.19 6.33
CA MET A 171 -15.07 -10.54 6.50
C MET A 171 -13.55 -10.54 6.42
N TYR A 172 -12.97 -9.81 5.45
CA TYR A 172 -11.53 -9.64 5.33
C TYR A 172 -10.92 -8.93 6.53
N GLU A 173 -11.53 -7.84 6.99
CA GLU A 173 -11.07 -7.09 8.17
C GLU A 173 -11.14 -7.97 9.43
N MET A 174 -12.19 -8.76 9.59
CA MET A 174 -12.31 -9.72 10.70
C MET A 174 -11.21 -10.79 10.64
N GLU A 175 -10.97 -11.41 9.49
CA GLU A 175 -9.89 -12.38 9.29
C GLU A 175 -8.51 -11.75 9.56
N ASN A 176 -8.28 -10.54 9.04
CA ASN A 176 -7.04 -9.83 9.29
C ASN A 176 -6.84 -9.50 10.78
N ASN A 177 -7.91 -9.12 11.49
CA ASN A 177 -7.84 -8.87 12.93
C ASN A 177 -7.53 -10.14 13.73
N HIS A 178 -8.08 -11.29 13.34
CA HIS A 178 -7.73 -12.57 13.96
C HIS A 178 -6.25 -12.94 13.74
N LYS A 179 -5.75 -12.78 12.51
CA LYS A 179 -4.32 -12.96 12.20
C LYS A 179 -3.45 -11.97 12.96
N ALA A 180 -3.89 -10.71 13.08
CA ALA A 180 -3.16 -9.70 13.83
C ALA A 180 -3.05 -10.05 15.31
N THR A 181 -4.15 -10.49 15.93
CA THR A 181 -4.15 -10.92 17.33
C THR A 181 -3.24 -12.13 17.54
N PHE A 182 -3.32 -13.13 16.67
CA PHE A 182 -2.45 -14.30 16.69
C PHE A 182 -0.97 -13.91 16.63
N LEU A 183 -0.59 -13.07 15.67
CA LEU A 183 0.80 -12.62 15.55
C LEU A 183 1.21 -11.69 16.67
N ASP A 184 0.35 -10.79 17.16
CA ASP A 184 0.68 -9.88 18.25
C ASP A 184 1.08 -10.64 19.52
N ASP A 185 0.41 -11.76 19.81
CA ASP A 185 0.74 -12.61 20.92
C ASP A 185 2.10 -13.32 20.74
N LEU A 186 2.48 -13.68 19.52
CA LEU A 186 3.79 -14.28 19.19
C LEU A 186 4.93 -13.26 19.15
N LEU A 187 4.60 -12.00 18.80
CA LEU A 187 5.59 -10.92 18.63
C LEU A 187 5.93 -10.19 19.95
N VAL A 188 5.35 -10.59 21.06
CA VAL A 188 5.65 -10.09 22.41
C VAL A 188 6.45 -11.13 23.16
N HIS A 189 7.40 -10.69 24.01
CA HIS A 189 8.17 -11.57 24.89
C HIS A 189 7.33 -11.91 26.15
N ASP A 190 6.32 -12.77 25.96
CA ASP A 190 5.41 -13.25 27.01
C ASP A 190 5.08 -14.73 26.72
N GLU A 191 5.67 -15.62 27.49
CA GLU A 191 5.56 -17.08 27.28
C GLU A 191 4.11 -17.60 27.40
N GLU A 192 3.29 -17.00 28.26
CA GLU A 192 1.91 -17.45 28.44
C GLU A 192 1.05 -17.08 27.23
N ARG A 193 1.20 -15.84 26.73
CA ARG A 193 0.51 -15.37 25.51
C ARG A 193 0.95 -16.17 24.30
N GLN A 194 2.26 -16.38 24.13
CA GLN A 194 2.82 -17.15 23.02
C GLN A 194 2.27 -18.58 23.03
N ARG A 195 2.27 -19.27 24.18
CA ARG A 195 1.76 -20.64 24.30
C ARG A 195 0.27 -20.73 23.95
N LYS A 196 -0.55 -19.78 24.41
CA LYS A 196 -1.98 -19.73 24.07
C LYS A 196 -2.20 -19.50 22.58
N SER A 197 -1.39 -18.66 21.97
CA SER A 197 -1.47 -18.37 20.54
C SER A 197 -1.02 -19.58 19.72
N LEU A 198 0.09 -20.21 20.04
CA LEU A 198 0.60 -21.40 19.34
C LEU A 198 -0.37 -22.60 19.39
N ALA A 199 -1.19 -22.72 20.42
CA ALA A 199 -2.25 -23.72 20.47
C ALA A 199 -3.29 -23.59 19.33
N ASN A 200 -3.37 -22.42 18.69
CA ASN A 200 -4.25 -22.13 17.56
C ASN A 200 -3.50 -22.02 16.23
N ALA A 201 -2.22 -22.40 16.18
CA ALA A 201 -1.35 -22.23 15.01
C ALA A 201 -1.91 -22.91 13.75
N GLU A 202 -2.50 -24.11 13.90
CA GLU A 202 -3.11 -24.87 12.81
C GLU A 202 -4.25 -24.10 12.12
N TYR A 203 -5.03 -23.31 12.86
CA TYR A 203 -6.11 -22.49 12.29
C TYR A 203 -5.57 -21.44 11.31
N PHE A 204 -4.35 -20.97 11.51
CA PHE A 204 -3.70 -19.97 10.66
C PHE A 204 -2.73 -20.61 9.64
N ASP A 205 -2.73 -21.92 9.51
CA ASP A 205 -1.77 -22.65 8.67
C ASP A 205 -0.32 -22.26 9.00
N PHE A 206 -0.01 -22.13 10.29
CA PHE A 206 1.29 -21.73 10.80
C PHE A 206 2.04 -22.96 11.31
N ASP A 207 3.19 -23.28 10.70
CA ASP A 207 4.01 -24.43 11.07
C ASP A 207 4.91 -24.06 12.26
N VAL A 208 4.62 -24.62 13.44
CA VAL A 208 5.34 -24.33 14.69
C VAL A 208 6.78 -24.87 14.67
N ASP A 209 7.03 -25.93 13.90
CA ASP A 209 8.32 -26.63 13.83
C ASP A 209 9.24 -26.04 12.76
N ALA A 210 8.73 -25.16 11.91
CA ALA A 210 9.54 -24.46 10.91
C ALA A 210 10.41 -23.35 11.52
N GLU A 211 11.46 -22.97 10.81
CA GLU A 211 12.17 -21.72 11.12
C GLU A 211 11.36 -20.52 10.62
N HIS A 212 11.39 -19.43 11.36
CA HIS A 212 10.64 -18.23 11.03
C HIS A 212 11.53 -17.01 10.93
N ARG A 213 11.25 -16.19 9.91
CA ARG A 213 11.89 -14.89 9.70
C ARG A 213 10.82 -13.81 9.54
N VAL A 214 11.01 -12.68 10.18
CA VAL A 214 10.09 -11.55 10.07
C VAL A 214 10.67 -10.46 9.18
N ALA A 215 9.82 -9.92 8.31
CA ALA A 215 10.06 -8.63 7.66
C ALA A 215 8.98 -7.63 8.07
N VAL A 216 9.37 -6.35 8.17
CA VAL A 216 8.48 -5.23 8.48
C VAL A 216 8.59 -4.19 7.38
N ILE A 217 7.46 -3.86 6.77
CA ILE A 217 7.35 -2.75 5.82
C ILE A 217 6.72 -1.57 6.56
N ARG A 218 7.44 -0.46 6.67
CA ARG A 218 6.94 0.81 7.22
C ARG A 218 6.68 1.79 6.09
N VAL A 219 5.52 2.45 6.14
CA VAL A 219 5.25 3.60 5.28
C VAL A 219 5.76 4.85 5.98
N LEU A 220 6.70 5.53 5.32
CA LEU A 220 7.30 6.76 5.82
C LEU A 220 6.33 7.92 5.56
N SER A 221 5.75 8.47 6.61
CA SER A 221 4.94 9.68 6.49
C SER A 221 5.85 10.86 6.17
N GLY A 222 5.87 11.31 4.91
CA GLY A 222 6.42 12.62 4.58
C GLY A 222 5.66 13.68 5.39
N SER A 223 6.41 14.65 5.95
CA SER A 223 5.96 15.75 6.82
C SER A 223 4.46 16.12 6.72
N SER A 224 3.76 15.95 7.83
CA SER A 224 2.59 16.69 8.35
C SER A 224 1.24 16.74 7.61
N THR A 225 1.02 16.07 6.48
CA THR A 225 -0.26 16.22 5.73
C THR A 225 -0.88 14.93 5.19
N ILE A 226 -0.28 13.77 5.41
CA ILE A 226 -0.90 12.51 5.02
C ILE A 226 -1.89 12.12 6.13
N GLY A 227 -3.17 12.41 5.93
CA GLY A 227 -4.23 12.01 6.86
C GLY A 227 -4.30 10.47 6.99
N ASN A 228 -4.77 9.98 8.14
CA ASN A 228 -4.90 8.54 8.43
C ASN A 228 -5.58 7.73 7.31
N SER A 229 -6.48 8.35 6.54
CA SER A 229 -7.15 7.72 5.39
C SER A 229 -6.20 7.42 4.22
N SER A 230 -5.16 8.22 4.03
CA SER A 230 -4.17 8.01 2.97
C SER A 230 -3.19 6.89 3.32
N LEU A 231 -2.72 6.83 4.57
CA LEU A 231 -1.87 5.73 5.06
C LEU A 231 -2.58 4.37 4.94
N TYR A 232 -3.87 4.34 5.32
CA TYR A 232 -4.69 3.13 5.20
C TYR A 232 -4.81 2.65 3.74
N LYS A 233 -5.01 3.56 2.79
CA LYS A 233 -5.06 3.23 1.36
C LYS A 233 -3.71 2.68 0.87
N THR A 234 -2.61 3.34 1.22
CA THR A 234 -1.26 2.90 0.85
C THR A 234 -0.95 1.51 1.41
N ASN A 235 -1.27 1.25 2.69
CA ASN A 235 -1.09 -0.07 3.30
C ASN A 235 -1.92 -1.14 2.57
N ASN A 236 -3.16 -0.85 2.20
CA ASN A 236 -4.00 -1.77 1.44
C ASN A 236 -3.43 -2.07 0.04
N SER A 237 -2.89 -1.07 -0.65
CA SER A 237 -2.21 -1.27 -1.94
C SER A 237 -1.01 -2.20 -1.78
N ILE A 238 -0.16 -1.99 -0.77
CA ILE A 238 0.98 -2.86 -0.46
C ILE A 238 0.50 -4.29 -0.18
N VAL A 239 -0.53 -4.45 0.66
CA VAL A 239 -1.10 -5.78 0.97
C VAL A 239 -1.63 -6.49 -0.28
N ASN A 240 -2.27 -5.76 -1.19
CA ASN A 240 -2.76 -6.34 -2.44
C ASN A 240 -1.60 -6.80 -3.35
N ILE A 241 -0.51 -6.02 -3.42
CA ILE A 241 0.72 -6.42 -4.13
C ILE A 241 1.29 -7.70 -3.51
N LEU A 242 1.48 -7.72 -2.19
CA LEU A 242 2.03 -8.86 -1.47
C LEU A 242 1.18 -10.12 -1.64
N ARG A 243 -0.16 -9.98 -1.62
CA ARG A 243 -1.09 -11.10 -1.85
C ARG A 243 -0.95 -11.68 -3.25
N ARG A 244 -0.77 -10.83 -4.27
CA ARG A 244 -0.54 -11.28 -5.64
C ARG A 244 0.78 -12.06 -5.74
N ILE A 245 1.87 -11.50 -5.22
CA ILE A 245 3.19 -12.13 -5.24
C ILE A 245 3.19 -13.45 -4.46
N SER A 246 2.53 -13.50 -3.30
CA SER A 246 2.44 -14.70 -2.47
C SER A 246 1.71 -15.87 -3.15
N ARG A 247 0.74 -15.59 -4.04
CA ARG A 247 0.05 -16.63 -4.81
C ARG A 247 0.95 -17.27 -5.87
N ASP A 248 1.84 -16.47 -6.45
CA ASP A 248 2.74 -16.89 -7.53
C ASP A 248 4.08 -17.42 -7.00
N SER A 249 4.33 -17.30 -5.70
CA SER A 249 5.56 -17.69 -5.01
C SER A 249 5.42 -19.05 -4.36
N SER A 250 6.52 -19.84 -4.36
CA SER A 250 6.63 -21.08 -3.59
C SER A 250 6.94 -20.84 -2.11
N ILE A 251 7.17 -19.60 -1.69
CA ILE A 251 7.43 -19.23 -0.29
C ILE A 251 6.11 -19.11 0.46
N LYS A 252 6.01 -19.77 1.59
CA LYS A 252 4.92 -19.61 2.53
C LYS A 252 5.15 -18.34 3.37
N VAL A 253 4.20 -17.42 3.30
CA VAL A 253 4.27 -16.14 4.02
C VAL A 253 2.94 -15.80 4.63
N LEU A 254 2.93 -15.56 5.92
CA LEU A 254 1.81 -14.98 6.65
C LEU A 254 2.06 -13.47 6.79
N PHE A 255 1.11 -12.65 6.39
CA PHE A 255 1.25 -11.20 6.54
C PHE A 255 0.01 -10.55 7.15
N VAL A 256 0.25 -9.50 7.90
CA VAL A 256 -0.76 -8.75 8.63
C VAL A 256 -0.55 -7.26 8.41
N ASN A 257 -1.65 -6.57 8.11
CA ASN A 257 -1.69 -5.13 8.01
C ASN A 257 -1.94 -4.54 9.41
N LYS A 258 -0.97 -3.79 9.94
CA LYS A 258 -1.10 -2.97 11.14
C LYS A 258 -1.28 -1.50 10.75
N CYS A 259 -1.67 -0.65 11.68
CA CYS A 259 -1.96 0.76 11.40
C CYS A 259 -0.76 1.52 10.80
N ASP A 260 0.46 1.19 11.23
CA ASP A 260 1.71 1.90 10.89
C ASP A 260 2.68 1.08 10.05
N SER A 261 2.40 -0.22 9.86
CA SER A 261 3.32 -1.14 9.23
C SER A 261 2.62 -2.41 8.72
N ILE A 262 3.29 -3.12 7.83
CA ILE A 262 2.87 -4.46 7.41
C ILE A 262 3.94 -5.43 7.90
N VAL A 263 3.50 -6.46 8.64
CA VAL A 263 4.38 -7.51 9.16
C VAL A 263 4.22 -8.74 8.29
N LEU A 264 5.34 -9.27 7.81
CA LEU A 264 5.42 -10.52 7.07
C LEU A 264 6.20 -11.53 7.91
N VAL A 265 5.66 -12.74 8.03
CA VAL A 265 6.33 -13.87 8.65
C VAL A 265 6.54 -14.91 7.58
N PHE A 266 7.79 -15.16 7.26
CA PHE A 266 8.22 -16.18 6.29
C PHE A 266 8.51 -17.46 7.04
N GLU A 267 7.96 -18.58 6.56
CA GLU A 267 8.31 -19.92 7.02
C GLU A 267 9.44 -20.48 6.17
N SER A 268 10.47 -21.02 6.81
CA SER A 268 11.62 -21.63 6.20
C SER A 268 11.67 -23.12 6.55
N PRO A 269 12.13 -24.01 5.67
CA PRO A 269 12.46 -25.38 6.07
C PRO A 269 13.53 -25.36 7.16
N LEU A 270 13.59 -26.41 7.98
CA LEU A 270 14.41 -26.60 9.19
C LEU A 270 15.93 -26.32 9.07
N ARG A 271 16.42 -25.84 7.98
CA ARG A 271 17.73 -25.19 7.76
C ARG A 271 17.58 -24.32 6.53
N GLU A 272 17.76 -23.01 6.71
CA GLU A 272 17.87 -22.11 5.56
C GLU A 272 18.96 -22.60 4.62
N ASP A 273 18.56 -23.23 3.53
CA ASP A 273 19.45 -23.59 2.44
C ASP A 273 19.62 -22.44 1.44
N GLU A 274 20.52 -22.62 0.51
CA GLU A 274 20.81 -21.63 -0.54
C GLU A 274 19.60 -21.40 -1.45
N GLU A 275 18.77 -22.43 -1.65
CA GLU A 275 17.56 -22.36 -2.47
C GLU A 275 16.50 -21.49 -1.82
N TYR A 276 16.23 -21.67 -0.53
CA TYR A 276 15.31 -20.83 0.21
C TYR A 276 15.75 -19.34 0.21
N ARG A 277 17.05 -19.08 0.40
CA ARG A 277 17.58 -17.71 0.35
C ARG A 277 17.33 -17.05 -1.00
N ARG A 278 17.49 -17.79 -2.10
CA ARG A 278 17.20 -17.31 -3.45
C ARG A 278 15.71 -17.02 -3.63
N LEU A 279 14.83 -17.90 -3.16
CA LEU A 279 13.39 -17.70 -3.22
C LEU A 279 12.95 -16.47 -2.41
N LEU A 280 13.48 -16.33 -1.19
CA LEU A 280 13.21 -15.15 -0.35
C LEU A 280 13.69 -13.86 -1.02
N GLN A 281 14.91 -13.86 -1.59
CA GLN A 281 15.42 -12.69 -2.32
C GLN A 281 14.55 -12.37 -3.54
N ALA A 282 14.16 -13.37 -4.32
CA ALA A 282 13.28 -13.19 -5.48
C ALA A 282 11.91 -12.62 -5.08
N PHE A 283 11.34 -13.09 -3.96
CA PHE A 283 10.10 -12.53 -3.41
C PHE A 283 10.25 -11.04 -3.08
N ILE A 284 11.33 -10.68 -2.38
CA ILE A 284 11.63 -9.29 -1.98
C ILE A 284 11.87 -8.42 -3.21
N ASP A 285 12.65 -8.88 -4.19
CA ASP A 285 12.96 -8.12 -5.41
C ASP A 285 11.69 -7.89 -6.24
N THR A 286 10.79 -8.89 -6.31
CA THR A 286 9.49 -8.76 -6.97
C THR A 286 8.59 -7.77 -6.23
N ALA A 287 8.60 -7.80 -4.90
CA ALA A 287 7.86 -6.85 -4.07
C ALA A 287 8.37 -5.42 -4.29
N LEU A 288 9.68 -5.21 -4.27
CA LEU A 288 10.31 -3.91 -4.53
C LEU A 288 9.96 -3.37 -5.90
N SER A 289 10.12 -4.18 -6.94
CA SER A 289 9.81 -3.78 -8.34
C SER A 289 8.33 -3.41 -8.48
N SER A 290 7.44 -4.14 -7.83
CA SER A 290 6.00 -3.84 -7.84
C SER A 290 5.66 -2.57 -7.08
N LEU A 291 6.29 -2.33 -5.92
CA LEU A 291 6.11 -1.10 -5.13
C LEU A 291 6.68 0.13 -5.87
N GLU A 292 7.78 -0.04 -6.60
CA GLU A 292 8.37 1.02 -7.42
C GLU A 292 7.46 1.37 -8.60
N ALA A 293 6.93 0.36 -9.29
CA ALA A 293 5.99 0.55 -10.42
C ALA A 293 4.73 1.31 -10.00
N GLU A 294 4.28 1.18 -8.75
CA GLU A 294 3.14 1.91 -8.20
C GLU A 294 3.54 3.23 -7.49
N GLY A 295 4.83 3.61 -7.53
CA GLY A 295 5.34 4.84 -6.90
C GLY A 295 5.31 4.83 -5.36
N ILE A 296 5.09 3.67 -4.73
CA ILE A 296 4.98 3.52 -3.27
C ILE A 296 6.36 3.36 -2.62
N LEU A 297 7.33 2.80 -3.35
CA LEU A 297 8.65 2.46 -2.80
C LEU A 297 9.39 3.66 -2.20
N ALA A 298 9.23 4.85 -2.77
CA ALA A 298 9.84 6.08 -2.25
C ALA A 298 9.41 6.40 -0.81
N MET A 299 8.19 5.97 -0.44
CA MET A 299 7.57 6.19 0.88
C MET A 299 7.62 4.94 1.76
N ALA A 300 8.33 3.89 1.38
CA ALA A 300 8.39 2.65 2.13
C ALA A 300 9.83 2.32 2.56
N SER A 301 9.96 1.66 3.70
CA SER A 301 11.20 1.05 4.18
C SER A 301 10.92 -0.38 4.64
N ILE A 302 11.78 -1.31 4.26
CA ILE A 302 11.65 -2.73 4.54
C ILE A 302 12.82 -3.15 5.44
N GLY A 303 12.50 -3.64 6.62
CA GLY A 303 13.49 -4.23 7.52
C GLY A 303 13.28 -5.75 7.61
N ILE A 304 14.36 -6.51 7.60
CA ILE A 304 14.34 -7.97 7.65
C ILE A 304 15.18 -8.43 8.85
N GLY A 305 14.53 -9.18 9.75
CA GLY A 305 15.16 -9.80 10.92
C GLY A 305 15.90 -11.09 10.57
N ARG A 306 16.51 -11.70 11.57
CA ARG A 306 17.15 -13.04 11.45
C ARG A 306 16.12 -14.15 11.51
N SER A 307 16.47 -15.32 10.99
CA SER A 307 15.68 -16.53 11.14
C SER A 307 15.89 -17.14 12.53
N TYR A 308 14.82 -17.73 13.08
CA TYR A 308 14.81 -18.44 14.36
C TYR A 308 14.05 -19.74 14.23
N ALA A 309 14.63 -20.82 14.72
CA ALA A 309 14.07 -22.16 14.65
C ALA A 309 12.89 -22.39 15.62
N ASP A 310 12.72 -21.50 16.59
CA ASP A 310 11.68 -21.61 17.60
C ASP A 310 10.66 -20.48 17.41
N ALA A 311 9.41 -20.85 17.22
CA ALA A 311 8.30 -19.91 17.06
C ALA A 311 8.15 -18.96 18.27
N THR A 312 8.53 -19.38 19.49
CA THR A 312 8.54 -18.51 20.67
C THR A 312 9.61 -17.41 20.61
N SER A 313 10.59 -17.55 19.69
CA SER A 313 11.62 -16.53 19.42
C SER A 313 11.24 -15.55 18.30
N LEU A 314 10.04 -15.66 17.73
CA LEU A 314 9.57 -14.80 16.64
C LEU A 314 9.62 -13.30 17.00
N TRP A 315 9.37 -12.94 18.24
CA TRP A 315 9.49 -11.58 18.75
C TRP A 315 10.90 -10.98 18.58
N LYS A 316 11.96 -11.80 18.62
CA LYS A 316 13.34 -11.34 18.37
C LYS A 316 13.49 -10.90 16.92
N SER A 317 13.06 -11.74 15.98
CA SER A 317 13.09 -11.44 14.55
C SER A 317 12.28 -10.18 14.23
N PHE A 318 11.11 -10.03 14.84
CA PHE A 318 10.26 -8.84 14.68
C PHE A 318 10.93 -7.55 15.18
N ASN A 319 11.51 -7.59 16.37
CA ASN A 319 12.23 -6.42 16.92
C ASN A 319 13.45 -6.05 16.06
N GLU A 320 14.14 -7.06 15.53
CA GLU A 320 15.24 -6.86 14.59
C GLU A 320 14.77 -6.23 13.28
N ALA A 321 13.68 -6.76 12.69
CA ALA A 321 13.08 -6.22 11.48
C ALA A 321 12.61 -4.77 11.65
N ARG A 322 11.95 -4.46 12.78
CA ARG A 322 11.53 -3.07 13.11
C ARG A 322 12.73 -2.11 13.17
N ARG A 323 13.81 -2.52 13.82
CA ARG A 323 15.04 -1.72 13.92
C ARG A 323 15.71 -1.55 12.57
N ALA A 324 15.73 -2.61 11.76
CA ALA A 324 16.26 -2.53 10.40
C ALA A 324 15.44 -1.57 9.53
N ALA A 325 14.11 -1.62 9.60
CA ALA A 325 13.24 -0.68 8.89
C ALA A 325 13.40 0.78 9.36
N ALA A 326 13.81 1.01 10.61
CA ALA A 326 14.07 2.36 11.12
C ALA A 326 15.37 2.99 10.55
N CYS A 327 16.24 2.17 9.98
CA CYS A 327 17.53 2.59 9.41
C CYS A 327 17.46 3.03 7.93
N TRP A 328 16.28 3.41 7.44
CA TRP A 328 16.00 3.73 6.03
C TRP A 328 16.84 4.86 5.43
N ASN A 329 17.45 5.71 6.25
CA ASN A 329 18.23 6.88 5.87
C ASN A 329 19.75 6.65 5.88
N ILE A 330 20.22 5.42 6.19
CA ILE A 330 21.67 5.13 6.27
C ILE A 330 22.32 5.12 4.89
N ASP A 331 21.60 4.59 3.93
CA ASP A 331 21.99 4.53 2.52
C ASP A 331 20.75 4.73 1.63
N ASN A 332 20.95 4.72 0.34
CA ASN A 332 19.83 4.83 -0.61
C ASN A 332 19.01 3.54 -0.74
N SER A 333 19.30 2.49 0.05
CA SER A 333 18.57 1.25 0.04
C SER A 333 17.23 1.41 0.75
N ARG A 334 16.22 0.76 0.24
CA ARG A 334 14.89 0.64 0.88
C ARG A 334 14.74 -0.66 1.66
N VAL A 335 15.73 -1.56 1.57
CA VAL A 335 15.72 -2.86 2.25
C VAL A 335 16.96 -3.01 3.11
N HIS A 336 16.76 -3.24 4.39
CA HIS A 336 17.82 -3.42 5.35
C HIS A 336 17.69 -4.78 6.06
N TYR A 337 18.70 -5.62 5.89
CA TYR A 337 18.84 -6.86 6.65
C TYR A 337 19.52 -6.56 7.99
N PHE A 338 18.88 -6.94 9.09
CA PHE A 338 19.41 -6.68 10.43
C PHE A 338 20.84 -7.23 10.61
N GLU A 339 21.13 -8.39 10.06
CA GLU A 339 22.47 -9.01 10.12
C GLU A 339 23.56 -8.21 9.39
N LYS A 340 23.18 -7.37 8.42
CA LYS A 340 24.11 -6.52 7.65
C LYS A 340 24.31 -5.11 8.22
N LEU A 341 23.54 -4.73 9.24
CA LEU A 341 23.56 -3.37 9.78
C LEU A 341 24.85 -2.98 10.54
N GLY A 342 25.69 -3.97 10.91
CA GLY A 342 26.89 -3.66 11.67
C GLY A 342 26.60 -2.90 12.98
N VAL A 343 27.27 -1.78 13.21
CA VAL A 343 27.11 -0.95 14.42
C VAL A 343 25.73 -0.33 14.56
N TYR A 344 25.01 -0.12 13.46
CA TYR A 344 23.66 0.44 13.49
C TYR A 344 22.66 -0.45 14.25
N ARG A 345 22.95 -1.75 14.45
CA ARG A 345 22.16 -2.62 15.32
C ARG A 345 22.04 -2.06 16.74
N PHE A 346 23.09 -1.46 17.26
CA PHE A 346 23.11 -0.89 18.61
C PHE A 346 22.50 0.52 18.62
N LEU A 347 22.80 1.33 17.60
CA LEU A 347 22.33 2.70 17.51
C LEU A 347 20.82 2.84 17.25
N SER A 348 20.16 1.77 16.82
CA SER A 348 18.71 1.73 16.58
C SER A 348 17.87 1.31 17.80
N TYR A 349 18.46 1.13 18.98
CA TYR A 349 17.69 0.84 20.20
C TYR A 349 17.02 2.10 20.72
N GLU A 350 15.69 2.10 20.82
CA GLU A 350 14.91 3.23 21.33
C GLU A 350 15.31 3.63 22.76
N ASN A 351 15.61 2.65 23.62
CA ASN A 351 16.01 2.88 25.01
C ASN A 351 17.36 3.59 25.15
N LEU A 352 18.23 3.50 24.13
CA LEU A 352 19.51 4.18 24.12
C LEU A 352 19.42 5.60 23.50
N ARG A 353 18.31 5.94 22.90
CA ARG A 353 18.15 7.20 22.18
C ARG A 353 18.50 8.46 22.99
N PRO A 354 18.07 8.61 24.25
CA PRO A 354 18.45 9.77 25.05
C PRO A 354 19.98 9.92 25.20
N GLU A 355 20.67 8.82 25.51
CA GLU A 355 22.12 8.78 25.67
C GLU A 355 22.85 9.04 24.35
N LEU A 356 22.35 8.47 23.25
CA LEU A 356 22.91 8.72 21.93
C LEU A 356 22.79 10.18 21.51
N ILE A 357 21.70 10.86 21.88
CA ILE A 357 21.53 12.29 21.62
C ILE A 357 22.53 13.12 22.46
N ILE A 358 22.74 12.77 23.73
CA ILE A 358 23.73 13.43 24.59
C ILE A 358 25.11 13.27 23.97
N PHE A 359 25.51 12.04 23.64
CA PHE A 359 26.79 11.75 23.02
C PHE A 359 27.01 12.51 21.70
N TYR A 360 26.00 12.59 20.84
CA TYR A 360 26.02 13.38 19.62
C TYR A 360 26.23 14.87 19.92
N ASN A 361 25.50 15.42 20.88
CA ASN A 361 25.59 16.82 21.25
C ASN A 361 26.99 17.20 21.76
N GLU A 362 27.64 16.32 22.52
CA GLU A 362 28.98 16.53 23.09
C GLU A 362 30.08 16.37 22.03
N THR A 363 29.87 15.51 21.01
CA THR A 363 30.94 15.08 20.11
C THR A 363 30.88 15.74 18.73
N LEU A 364 29.69 15.80 18.11
CA LEU A 364 29.56 16.19 16.70
C LEU A 364 28.78 17.50 16.48
N LYS A 365 27.88 17.85 17.38
CA LYS A 365 26.95 18.96 17.17
C LYS A 365 27.64 20.26 16.85
N VAL A 366 28.83 20.54 17.44
CA VAL A 366 29.61 21.75 17.18
C VAL A 366 29.99 21.90 15.70
N LEU A 367 30.21 20.79 15.00
CA LEU A 367 30.53 20.81 13.56
C LEU A 367 29.25 21.04 12.74
N VAL A 368 28.10 20.43 13.14
CA VAL A 368 26.83 20.63 12.48
C VAL A 368 26.34 22.06 12.60
N ASP A 369 26.44 22.66 13.80
CA ASP A 369 26.09 24.06 14.05
C ASP A 369 26.98 25.00 13.23
N TYR A 370 28.30 24.71 13.16
CA TYR A 370 29.22 25.48 12.34
C TYR A 370 28.91 25.40 10.85
N ASP A 371 28.56 24.21 10.34
CA ASP A 371 28.16 24.00 8.94
C ASP A 371 26.90 24.80 8.61
N HIS A 372 25.93 24.81 9.54
CA HIS A 372 24.71 25.59 9.38
C HIS A 372 24.95 27.10 9.34
N ASP A 373 25.81 27.61 10.25
CA ASP A 373 26.07 29.04 10.38
C ASP A 373 26.96 29.61 9.27
N ARG A 374 27.82 28.79 8.67
CA ARG A 374 28.86 29.22 7.72
C ARG A 374 28.70 28.65 6.32
N ASP A 375 27.61 27.89 6.07
CA ASP A 375 27.39 27.16 4.80
C ASP A 375 28.64 26.36 4.42
N SER A 376 29.22 25.68 5.42
CA SER A 376 30.41 24.85 5.26
C SER A 376 30.01 23.37 5.18
N GLU A 377 30.96 22.52 4.78
CA GLU A 377 30.69 21.07 4.56
C GLU A 377 31.64 20.22 5.43
N LEU A 378 31.85 20.61 6.70
CA LEU A 378 32.80 19.91 7.59
C LEU A 378 32.30 18.50 7.94
N VAL A 379 31.02 18.35 8.24
CA VAL A 379 30.43 17.05 8.56
C VAL A 379 30.51 16.11 7.34
N HIS A 380 30.22 16.63 6.15
CA HIS A 380 30.35 15.85 4.91
C HIS A 380 31.84 15.48 4.65
N THR A 381 32.75 16.42 4.83
CA THR A 381 34.19 16.17 4.71
C THR A 381 34.65 15.09 5.69
N LEU A 382 34.18 15.13 6.94
CA LEU A 382 34.54 14.14 7.97
C LEU A 382 33.98 12.75 7.61
N SER A 383 32.76 12.67 7.12
CA SER A 383 32.15 11.40 6.66
C SER A 383 32.96 10.78 5.52
N LEU A 384 33.31 11.57 4.51
CA LEU A 384 34.16 11.11 3.40
C LEU A 384 35.57 10.76 3.83
N TYR A 385 36.15 11.50 4.81
CA TYR A 385 37.48 11.20 5.37
C TYR A 385 37.51 9.76 5.90
N PHE A 386 36.51 9.33 6.67
CA PHE A 386 36.43 7.97 7.16
C PHE A 386 36.21 6.93 6.02
N LYS A 387 35.40 7.25 5.02
CA LYS A 387 35.18 6.37 3.85
C LYS A 387 36.47 6.20 3.03
N CYS A 388 37.29 7.23 2.95
CA CYS A 388 38.60 7.19 2.27
C CYS A 388 39.75 6.61 3.12
N GLY A 389 39.42 6.07 4.32
CA GLY A 389 40.44 5.51 5.24
C GLY A 389 41.47 6.51 5.72
N GLY A 390 41.10 7.79 5.86
CA GLY A 390 42.02 8.87 6.31
C GLY A 390 42.95 9.42 5.22
N ASN A 391 42.81 8.98 3.97
CA ASN A 391 43.67 9.41 2.87
C ASN A 391 43.21 10.76 2.29
N LEU A 392 43.91 11.83 2.58
CA LEU A 392 43.54 13.21 2.16
C LEU A 392 43.61 13.40 0.64
N LYS A 393 44.47 12.70 -0.09
CA LYS A 393 44.54 12.80 -1.56
C LYS A 393 43.30 12.21 -2.19
N ARG A 394 42.94 10.98 -1.78
CA ARG A 394 41.72 10.32 -2.21
C ARG A 394 40.48 11.12 -1.83
N LEU A 395 40.44 11.71 -0.65
CA LEU A 395 39.35 12.57 -0.20
C LEU A 395 39.25 13.83 -1.10
N ALA A 396 40.34 14.45 -1.48
CA ALA A 396 40.34 15.61 -2.38
C ALA A 396 39.81 15.25 -3.78
N GLU A 397 40.20 14.09 -4.31
CA GLU A 397 39.68 13.54 -5.57
C GLU A 397 38.17 13.28 -5.50
N GLU A 398 37.68 12.62 -4.44
CA GLU A 398 36.27 12.30 -4.24
C GLU A 398 35.40 13.55 -4.10
N MET A 399 35.91 14.59 -3.42
CA MET A 399 35.21 15.87 -3.25
C MET A 399 35.34 16.80 -4.46
N GLY A 400 36.23 16.52 -5.42
CA GLY A 400 36.49 17.39 -6.56
C GLY A 400 37.11 18.74 -6.17
N VAL A 401 37.87 18.81 -5.04
CA VAL A 401 38.47 20.03 -4.53
C VAL A 401 39.99 19.88 -4.40
N HIS A 402 40.71 21.03 -4.26
CA HIS A 402 42.15 20.99 -4.09
C HIS A 402 42.55 20.41 -2.74
N TYR A 403 43.65 19.68 -2.69
CA TYR A 403 44.21 19.08 -1.47
C TYR A 403 44.33 20.06 -0.27
N ASN A 404 44.74 21.29 -0.54
CA ASN A 404 44.87 22.31 0.53
C ASN A 404 43.50 22.65 1.15
N THR A 405 42.43 22.63 0.38
CA THR A 405 41.08 22.88 0.89
C THR A 405 40.67 21.76 1.85
N VAL A 406 40.95 20.52 1.48
CA VAL A 406 40.67 19.36 2.35
C VAL A 406 41.52 19.42 3.61
N ALA A 407 42.81 19.68 3.47
CA ALA A 407 43.72 19.81 4.62
C ALA A 407 43.27 20.91 5.60
N TYR A 408 42.81 22.05 5.08
CA TYR A 408 42.23 23.13 5.88
C TYR A 408 40.95 22.69 6.60
N ARG A 409 40.02 22.04 5.89
CA ARG A 409 38.79 21.55 6.49
C ARG A 409 39.04 20.52 7.60
N ILE A 410 39.96 19.59 7.39
CA ILE A 410 40.37 18.62 8.42
C ILE A 410 41.00 19.31 9.62
N GLN A 411 41.85 20.29 9.39
CA GLN A 411 42.45 21.08 10.50
C GLN A 411 41.33 21.82 11.26
N ARG A 412 40.36 22.40 10.56
CA ARG A 412 39.23 23.09 11.18
C ARG A 412 38.36 22.17 12.01
N ILE A 413 38.12 20.92 11.55
CA ILE A 413 37.40 19.88 12.32
C ILE A 413 38.16 19.59 13.63
N LYS A 414 39.45 19.38 13.59
CA LYS A 414 40.29 19.14 14.79
C LYS A 414 40.17 20.27 15.82
N GLU A 415 40.20 21.51 15.36
CA GLU A 415 40.10 22.71 16.21
C GLU A 415 38.71 22.82 16.86
N LEU A 416 37.63 22.69 16.08
CA LEU A 416 36.28 22.87 16.57
C LEU A 416 35.81 21.74 17.49
N ALA A 417 36.13 20.49 17.14
CA ALA A 417 35.79 19.34 17.95
C ALA A 417 36.79 19.06 19.09
N HIS A 418 37.86 19.80 19.17
CA HIS A 418 38.97 19.62 20.17
C HIS A 418 39.51 18.18 20.18
N VAL A 419 39.71 17.57 18.99
CA VAL A 419 40.13 16.18 18.85
C VAL A 419 41.49 16.08 18.15
N SER A 420 42.29 15.08 18.55
CA SER A 420 43.48 14.65 17.82
C SER A 420 43.16 13.44 16.95
N PHE A 421 43.49 13.52 15.67
CA PHE A 421 43.31 12.40 14.74
C PHE A 421 44.32 11.26 14.94
N ASP A 422 45.33 11.50 15.77
CA ASP A 422 46.29 10.47 16.20
C ASP A 422 45.79 9.66 17.40
N ASN A 423 44.69 10.11 18.04
CA ASN A 423 44.03 9.41 19.13
C ASN A 423 42.91 8.53 18.60
N ALA A 424 43.10 7.20 18.68
CA ALA A 424 42.17 6.23 18.14
C ALA A 424 40.78 6.28 18.80
N ASP A 425 40.70 6.53 20.11
CA ASP A 425 39.43 6.61 20.84
C ASP A 425 38.62 7.85 20.44
N GLN A 426 39.27 9.00 20.26
CA GLN A 426 38.64 10.23 19.80
C GLN A 426 38.12 10.06 18.35
N MET A 427 38.87 9.40 17.49
CA MET A 427 38.45 9.08 16.13
C MET A 427 37.26 8.12 16.10
N LEU A 428 37.26 7.10 16.97
CA LEU A 428 36.14 6.18 17.12
C LEU A 428 34.87 6.92 17.58
N ASN A 429 35.02 7.82 18.56
CA ASN A 429 33.91 8.64 19.06
C ASN A 429 33.29 9.49 17.95
N LEU A 430 34.14 10.16 17.11
CA LEU A 430 33.65 10.92 15.96
C LEU A 430 32.92 10.02 14.94
N GLN A 431 33.44 8.82 14.66
CA GLN A 431 32.78 7.87 13.77
C GLN A 431 31.40 7.44 14.30
N ILE A 432 31.32 7.12 15.60
CA ILE A 432 30.05 6.75 16.24
C ILE A 432 29.06 7.92 16.20
N ALA A 433 29.54 9.14 16.51
CA ALA A 433 28.70 10.35 16.50
C ALA A 433 28.15 10.65 15.08
N LEU A 434 28.94 10.44 14.03
CA LEU A 434 28.47 10.52 12.64
C LEU A 434 27.38 9.49 12.34
N LYS A 435 27.56 8.24 12.81
CA LYS A 435 26.56 7.19 12.64
C LYS A 435 25.25 7.49 13.38
N ILE A 436 25.35 8.09 14.56
CA ILE A 436 24.18 8.58 15.32
C ILE A 436 23.48 9.70 14.54
N TYR A 437 24.25 10.64 13.96
CA TYR A 437 23.73 11.72 13.15
C TYR A 437 22.96 11.19 11.91
N GLU A 438 23.56 10.25 11.19
CA GLU A 438 22.92 9.60 10.02
C GLU A 438 21.56 8.97 10.37
N VAL A 439 21.45 8.30 11.52
CA VAL A 439 20.21 7.61 11.93
C VAL A 439 19.14 8.57 12.46
N ASN A 440 19.51 9.60 13.21
CA ASN A 440 18.56 10.40 14.00
C ASN A 440 18.25 11.78 13.42
N PHE A 441 19.16 12.37 12.64
CA PHE A 441 19.09 13.79 12.27
C PHE A 441 19.21 14.07 10.77
N HIS A 442 19.65 13.12 9.98
CA HIS A 442 19.72 13.28 8.53
C HIS A 442 18.32 13.06 7.95
N ARG A 443 17.56 14.14 7.82
CA ARG A 443 16.25 14.19 7.17
C ARG A 443 16.35 14.79 5.78
#